data_66636cd34bba0eadfe68e9a30f31fff0
#
_entry.id   66636cd34bba0eadfe68e9a30f31fff0
#
_cell.length_a   1.000
_cell.length_b   1.000
_cell.length_c   1.000
_cell.angle_alpha   90.00
_cell.angle_beta   90.00
_cell.angle_gamma   90.00
#
_symmetry.space_group_name_H-M   'P 1'
#
loop_
_entity.id
_entity.type
_entity.pdbx_description
1 polymer ?
#
loop_
_entity_poly.entity_id
_entity_poly.type
_entity_poly.pdbx_seq_one_letter_code
_entity_poly.pdbx_strand_id
1 'polypeptide(L)'
;MKQLLLLSIALSSQSLWGQISLDQTDMPSVGDYIPRKSDTMTVLPGPGGSGPNQVWNFTTLSTYVITENTSVVSVASTPNGNQFGNSNMAMTNDNASYLYFNKSAQSFTTQGFSGDLLGTGIINAVFSPDLTLHQFPRTFGSSFNDTYVIDVIVPGAAINPLVSQIRFKRTSLVHDTTDAWGQITTPHGTYDVLRIHTTETFTDSIWAQPIFPPVWNLVSTSSDTTHSYSWVGKGGKLAIAEMSFDTLGLPKIFKWTELPGIGVGLEESALAKISIYPNPCSNHVFVEEFNPEDISLLNMYGQKVAVEKRAMLNGTQLTLEALAKGVYFIETIKDQVKLKTQIIKE
;
A
#
# COMPACT_ATOMS: atom_id res chain seq x y z
N MET A 1 -65.53 22.46 6.34
CA MET A 1 -64.46 21.69 6.92
C MET A 1 -63.43 21.38 5.83
N LYS A 2 -62.30 22.09 5.82
CA LYS A 2 -61.21 21.86 4.89
C LYS A 2 -60.17 21.04 5.62
N GLN A 3 -59.94 19.78 5.21
CA GLN A 3 -58.85 18.94 5.72
C GLN A 3 -57.56 19.37 5.04
N LEU A 4 -56.60 19.82 5.83
CA LEU A 4 -55.21 20.08 5.41
C LEU A 4 -54.44 18.74 5.45
N LEU A 5 -54.06 18.25 4.30
CA LEU A 5 -53.20 17.08 4.16
C LEU A 5 -51.75 17.54 4.33
N LEU A 6 -51.15 17.26 5.48
CA LEU A 6 -49.71 17.47 5.74
C LEU A 6 -48.93 16.32 5.09
N LEU A 7 -48.27 16.60 3.97
CA LEU A 7 -47.32 15.70 3.31
C LEU A 7 -45.97 15.84 4.04
N SER A 8 -45.67 14.91 4.92
CA SER A 8 -44.35 14.83 5.55
C SER A 8 -43.34 14.22 4.55
N ILE A 9 -42.52 15.08 3.97
CA ILE A 9 -41.35 14.63 3.18
C ILE A 9 -40.28 14.16 4.17
N ALA A 10 -40.11 12.86 4.31
CA ALA A 10 -38.97 12.29 4.99
C ALA A 10 -37.73 12.51 4.11
N LEU A 11 -36.92 13.53 4.41
CA LEU A 11 -35.57 13.63 3.87
C LEU A 11 -34.72 12.51 4.49
N SER A 12 -34.57 11.41 3.78
CA SER A 12 -33.50 10.48 4.04
C SER A 12 -32.20 11.19 3.71
N SER A 13 -31.38 11.50 4.73
CA SER A 13 -30.00 11.93 4.57
C SER A 13 -29.22 10.77 3.98
N GLN A 14 -29.21 10.65 2.67
CA GLN A 14 -28.23 9.81 1.97
C GLN A 14 -26.89 10.54 2.11
N SER A 15 -25.94 9.94 2.79
CA SER A 15 -24.54 10.35 2.74
C SER A 15 -24.12 10.22 1.26
N LEU A 16 -24.09 11.35 0.57
CA LEU A 16 -23.54 11.44 -0.79
C LEU A 16 -22.02 11.27 -0.65
N TRP A 17 -21.54 10.06 -0.72
CA TRP A 17 -20.11 9.81 -0.93
C TRP A 17 -19.77 10.36 -2.31
N GLY A 18 -18.89 11.35 -2.34
CA GLY A 18 -18.40 11.89 -3.60
C GLY A 18 -17.39 10.96 -4.21
N GLN A 19 -17.52 10.67 -5.49
CA GLN A 19 -16.50 9.97 -6.24
C GLN A 19 -15.17 10.73 -6.10
N ILE A 20 -14.07 10.01 -5.73
CA ILE A 20 -12.74 10.59 -5.71
C ILE A 20 -12.18 10.69 -7.15
N SER A 21 -11.25 11.62 -7.33
CA SER A 21 -10.42 11.72 -8.54
C SER A 21 -8.95 11.65 -8.13
N LEU A 22 -8.17 10.80 -8.78
CA LEU A 22 -6.75 10.65 -8.52
C LEU A 22 -5.93 11.48 -9.50
N ASP A 23 -4.81 11.97 -9.01
CA ASP A 23 -3.81 12.68 -9.78
C ASP A 23 -2.38 12.24 -9.38
N GLN A 24 -1.37 12.85 -9.97
CA GLN A 24 0.03 12.49 -9.71
C GLN A 24 0.45 12.62 -8.23
N THR A 25 -0.24 13.47 -7.44
CA THR A 25 0.12 13.68 -6.02
C THR A 25 -0.26 12.50 -5.13
N ASP A 26 -1.17 11.66 -5.62
CA ASP A 26 -1.59 10.43 -4.94
C ASP A 26 -0.60 9.28 -5.15
N MET A 27 0.35 9.43 -6.09
CA MET A 27 1.38 8.42 -6.40
C MET A 27 2.63 8.62 -5.54
N PRO A 28 3.50 7.59 -5.42
CA PRO A 28 4.72 7.64 -4.64
C PRO A 28 5.67 8.78 -5.02
N SER A 29 6.53 9.16 -4.09
CA SER A 29 7.61 10.12 -4.30
C SER A 29 8.91 9.60 -3.70
N VAL A 30 10.05 10.02 -4.21
CA VAL A 30 11.36 9.68 -3.64
C VAL A 30 11.40 10.07 -2.16
N GLY A 31 11.80 9.11 -1.32
CA GLY A 31 11.80 9.23 0.14
C GLY A 31 10.60 8.59 0.83
N ASP A 32 9.56 8.19 0.09
CA ASP A 32 8.44 7.46 0.68
C ASP A 32 8.88 6.06 1.12
N TYR A 33 8.35 5.63 2.27
CA TYR A 33 8.45 4.28 2.80
C TYR A 33 7.03 3.74 2.99
N ILE A 34 6.71 2.66 2.30
CA ILE A 34 5.34 2.16 2.17
C ILE A 34 5.27 0.75 2.75
N PRO A 35 4.84 0.59 4.00
CA PRO A 35 4.63 -0.72 4.59
C PRO A 35 3.40 -1.38 3.95
N ARG A 36 3.56 -2.64 3.58
CA ARG A 36 2.49 -3.47 2.98
C ARG A 36 2.46 -4.83 3.64
N LYS A 37 1.29 -5.38 3.72
CA LYS A 37 1.07 -6.76 4.14
C LYS A 37 0.36 -7.54 3.06
N SER A 38 0.58 -8.84 3.03
CA SER A 38 -0.10 -9.75 2.10
C SER A 38 -0.60 -10.99 2.82
N ASP A 39 -1.81 -11.39 2.45
CA ASP A 39 -2.42 -12.67 2.81
C ASP A 39 -2.42 -13.58 1.58
N THR A 40 -1.93 -14.81 1.76
CA THR A 40 -1.82 -15.83 0.72
C THR A 40 -2.63 -17.08 1.06
N MET A 41 -3.64 -16.94 1.93
CA MET A 41 -4.50 -18.04 2.35
C MET A 41 -5.25 -18.65 1.17
N THR A 42 -5.59 -19.92 1.32
CA THR A 42 -6.28 -20.71 0.27
C THR A 42 -7.72 -20.28 -0.01
N VAL A 43 -8.31 -19.46 0.90
CA VAL A 43 -9.67 -18.95 0.76
C VAL A 43 -9.67 -17.46 1.03
N LEU A 44 -9.53 -16.68 -0.03
CA LEU A 44 -9.68 -15.23 0.01
C LEU A 44 -11.08 -14.83 -0.48
N PRO A 45 -11.67 -13.75 0.05
CA PRO A 45 -12.90 -13.20 -0.49
C PRO A 45 -12.68 -12.70 -1.91
N GLY A 46 -13.71 -12.75 -2.75
CA GLY A 46 -13.63 -12.23 -4.12
C GLY A 46 -13.62 -10.71 -4.19
N PRO A 47 -13.37 -10.15 -5.39
CA PRO A 47 -13.24 -8.69 -5.59
C PRO A 47 -14.57 -7.93 -5.45
N GLY A 48 -15.71 -8.61 -5.30
CA GLY A 48 -17.04 -8.01 -5.24
C GLY A 48 -17.57 -7.51 -6.59
N GLY A 49 -18.72 -6.83 -6.57
CA GLY A 49 -19.38 -6.27 -7.76
C GLY A 49 -18.67 -5.04 -8.31
N SER A 50 -18.99 -4.67 -9.58
CA SER A 50 -18.59 -3.41 -10.20
C SER A 50 -19.66 -2.32 -10.00
N GLY A 51 -19.34 -1.07 -10.37
CA GLY A 51 -20.27 0.06 -10.33
C GLY A 51 -20.05 1.02 -9.17
N PRO A 52 -20.96 1.99 -9.00
CA PRO A 52 -20.87 3.01 -7.98
C PRO A 52 -21.23 2.52 -6.58
N ASN A 53 -20.76 3.25 -5.56
CA ASN A 53 -21.16 3.09 -4.14
C ASN A 53 -20.94 1.66 -3.61
N GLN A 54 -19.86 1.01 -4.00
CA GLN A 54 -19.50 -0.32 -3.51
C GLN A 54 -18.97 -0.26 -2.08
N VAL A 55 -19.18 -1.35 -1.35
CA VAL A 55 -18.59 -1.55 -0.01
C VAL A 55 -17.85 -2.88 -0.02
N TRP A 56 -16.54 -2.83 0.23
CA TRP A 56 -15.69 -4.00 0.34
C TRP A 56 -15.19 -4.13 1.77
N ASN A 57 -15.35 -5.30 2.37
CA ASN A 57 -14.90 -5.57 3.73
C ASN A 57 -13.91 -6.75 3.73
N PHE A 58 -12.65 -6.42 4.01
CA PHE A 58 -11.53 -7.36 4.12
C PHE A 58 -10.92 -7.40 5.51
N THR A 59 -11.65 -7.02 6.56
CA THR A 59 -11.19 -7.02 7.96
C THR A 59 -10.84 -8.40 8.50
N THR A 60 -11.39 -9.48 7.91
CA THR A 60 -11.18 -10.86 8.34
C THR A 60 -9.99 -11.55 7.68
N LEU A 61 -9.20 -10.82 6.90
CA LEU A 61 -7.94 -11.33 6.36
C LEU A 61 -6.98 -11.67 7.49
N SER A 62 -6.34 -12.80 7.40
CA SER A 62 -5.94 -13.62 8.51
C SER A 62 -4.46 -13.59 8.93
N THR A 63 -4.16 -14.56 9.75
CA THR A 63 -3.00 -14.86 10.55
C THR A 63 -1.70 -15.17 9.79
N TYR A 64 -1.70 -15.43 8.50
CA TYR A 64 -0.51 -15.67 7.68
C TYR A 64 -0.17 -14.43 6.86
N VAL A 65 0.37 -13.42 7.55
CA VAL A 65 0.69 -12.13 6.94
C VAL A 65 2.17 -12.07 6.62
N ILE A 66 2.48 -11.83 5.34
CA ILE A 66 3.83 -11.48 4.90
C ILE A 66 3.93 -9.95 4.93
N THR A 67 4.94 -9.41 5.62
CA THR A 67 5.23 -7.98 5.62
C THR A 67 6.23 -7.67 4.52
N GLU A 68 5.87 -6.74 3.65
CA GLU A 68 6.74 -6.20 2.60
C GLU A 68 6.84 -4.69 2.81
N ASN A 69 8.07 -4.17 2.77
CA ASN A 69 8.30 -2.74 2.93
C ASN A 69 8.88 -2.19 1.64
N THR A 70 8.15 -1.31 0.98
CA THR A 70 8.60 -0.69 -0.26
C THR A 70 9.23 0.65 0.03
N SER A 71 10.52 0.80 -0.31
CA SER A 71 11.23 2.07 -0.29
C SER A 71 11.24 2.70 -1.67
N VAL A 72 10.96 4.00 -1.76
CA VAL A 72 11.01 4.78 -2.99
C VAL A 72 12.29 5.60 -2.99
N VAL A 73 13.18 5.30 -3.93
CA VAL A 73 14.53 5.87 -3.97
C VAL A 73 14.79 6.63 -5.28
N SER A 74 15.81 7.47 -5.26
CA SER A 74 16.28 8.13 -6.49
C SER A 74 16.84 7.10 -7.47
N VAL A 75 16.56 7.23 -8.75
CA VAL A 75 17.14 6.41 -9.82
C VAL A 75 18.67 6.44 -9.76
N ALA A 76 19.26 7.61 -9.50
CA ALA A 76 20.70 7.78 -9.41
C ALA A 76 21.36 7.03 -8.22
N SER A 77 20.59 6.65 -7.20
CA SER A 77 21.08 5.86 -6.07
C SER A 77 21.04 4.34 -6.31
N THR A 78 20.52 3.90 -7.43
CA THR A 78 20.41 2.48 -7.78
C THR A 78 21.58 2.03 -8.66
N PRO A 79 22.03 0.77 -8.55
CA PRO A 79 23.21 0.29 -9.32
C PRO A 79 23.07 0.39 -10.83
N ASN A 80 21.86 0.21 -11.37
CA ASN A 80 21.60 0.13 -12.81
C ASN A 80 20.66 1.26 -13.31
N GLY A 81 20.52 2.35 -12.57
CA GLY A 81 19.61 3.44 -12.91
C GLY A 81 19.88 4.09 -14.28
N ASN A 82 21.13 4.04 -14.74
CA ASN A 82 21.52 4.55 -16.06
C ASN A 82 20.88 3.80 -17.24
N GLN A 83 20.37 2.59 -17.03
CA GLN A 83 19.65 1.81 -18.04
C GLN A 83 18.18 2.25 -18.20
N PHE A 84 17.68 3.06 -17.26
CA PHE A 84 16.27 3.46 -17.16
C PHE A 84 16.13 4.99 -17.21
N GLY A 85 16.62 5.57 -18.32
CA GLY A 85 16.82 7.03 -18.47
C GLY A 85 15.55 7.89 -18.45
N ASN A 86 14.37 7.30 -18.68
CA ASN A 86 13.09 8.02 -18.59
C ASN A 86 12.50 7.99 -17.17
N SER A 87 13.03 7.17 -16.26
CA SER A 87 12.51 7.04 -14.90
C SER A 87 12.98 8.18 -14.01
N ASN A 88 12.09 8.63 -13.11
CA ASN A 88 12.42 9.64 -12.10
C ASN A 88 12.39 9.09 -10.67
N MET A 89 12.02 7.83 -10.49
CA MET A 89 12.11 7.11 -9.22
C MET A 89 12.27 5.61 -9.44
N ALA A 90 12.72 4.92 -8.39
CA ALA A 90 12.77 3.47 -8.34
C ALA A 90 12.18 2.98 -7.01
N MET A 91 11.62 1.77 -7.02
CA MET A 91 11.07 1.12 -5.84
C MET A 91 11.76 -0.20 -5.58
N THR A 92 12.00 -0.50 -4.31
CA THR A 92 12.67 -1.72 -3.87
C THR A 92 12.11 -2.19 -2.53
N ASN A 93 12.09 -3.52 -2.33
CA ASN A 93 11.74 -4.15 -1.05
C ASN A 93 12.98 -4.75 -0.35
N ASP A 94 14.08 -4.95 -1.09
CA ASP A 94 15.25 -5.73 -0.65
C ASP A 94 16.59 -4.99 -0.87
N ASN A 95 16.58 -3.82 -1.48
CA ASN A 95 17.76 -3.07 -1.93
C ASN A 95 18.66 -3.82 -2.93
N ALA A 96 18.17 -4.89 -3.53
CA ALA A 96 18.87 -5.69 -4.55
C ALA A 96 18.14 -5.68 -5.89
N SER A 97 16.81 -5.63 -5.84
CA SER A 97 15.92 -5.60 -7.00
C SER A 97 15.17 -4.28 -7.05
N TYR A 98 15.03 -3.69 -8.23
CA TYR A 98 14.45 -2.37 -8.42
C TYR A 98 13.45 -2.36 -9.57
N LEU A 99 12.26 -1.80 -9.34
CA LEU A 99 11.32 -1.40 -10.38
C LEU A 99 11.48 0.09 -10.64
N TYR A 100 11.51 0.49 -11.89
CA TYR A 100 11.77 1.86 -12.33
C TYR A 100 10.51 2.51 -12.87
N PHE A 101 10.21 3.73 -12.39
CA PHE A 101 8.96 4.43 -12.68
C PHE A 101 9.20 5.86 -13.13
N ASN A 102 8.29 6.35 -13.98
CA ASN A 102 8.16 7.74 -14.30
C ASN A 102 6.81 8.28 -13.81
N LYS A 103 6.85 9.32 -12.99
CA LYS A 103 5.68 10.06 -12.54
C LYS A 103 5.65 11.43 -13.22
N SER A 104 4.55 11.71 -13.92
CA SER A 104 4.27 12.97 -14.59
C SER A 104 2.88 13.48 -14.24
N ALA A 105 2.53 14.69 -14.67
CA ALA A 105 1.18 15.24 -14.50
C ALA A 105 0.12 14.45 -15.28
N GLN A 106 0.50 13.72 -16.32
CA GLN A 106 -0.41 12.98 -17.22
C GLN A 106 -0.50 11.51 -16.89
N SER A 107 0.58 10.92 -16.33
CA SER A 107 0.65 9.46 -16.15
C SER A 107 1.66 9.04 -15.08
N PHE A 108 1.46 7.82 -14.62
CA PHE A 108 2.42 7.04 -13.85
C PHE A 108 2.73 5.77 -14.63
N THR A 109 3.99 5.60 -15.06
CA THR A 109 4.43 4.50 -15.92
C THR A 109 5.55 3.70 -15.25
N THR A 110 5.71 2.42 -15.60
CA THR A 110 6.90 1.65 -15.30
C THR A 110 7.75 1.47 -16.54
N GLN A 111 9.06 1.70 -16.40
CA GLN A 111 10.04 1.56 -17.46
C GLN A 111 10.70 0.19 -17.46
N GLY A 112 10.65 -0.53 -16.35
CA GLY A 112 11.24 -1.85 -16.29
C GLY A 112 11.72 -2.25 -14.89
N PHE A 113 12.54 -3.27 -14.91
CA PHE A 113 13.03 -3.95 -13.73
C PHE A 113 14.53 -4.22 -13.83
N SER A 114 15.25 -4.15 -12.69
CA SER A 114 16.63 -4.61 -12.55
C SER A 114 16.74 -5.49 -11.30
N GLY A 115 17.27 -6.71 -11.45
CA GLY A 115 17.45 -7.64 -10.33
C GLY A 115 17.82 -9.03 -10.82
N ASP A 116 18.18 -9.92 -9.88
CA ASP A 116 18.49 -11.32 -10.16
C ASP A 116 17.24 -12.20 -9.95
N LEU A 117 16.45 -12.38 -11.03
CA LEU A 117 15.23 -13.18 -11.00
C LEU A 117 15.47 -14.69 -11.11
N LEU A 118 16.62 -15.09 -11.66
CA LEU A 118 16.87 -16.49 -12.04
C LEU A 118 18.07 -17.09 -11.29
N GLY A 119 18.73 -16.35 -10.38
CA GLY A 119 19.97 -16.77 -9.75
C GLY A 119 21.16 -16.84 -10.71
N THR A 120 21.05 -16.15 -11.86
CA THR A 120 22.06 -16.15 -12.92
C THR A 120 22.83 -14.83 -13.03
N GLY A 121 22.50 -13.88 -12.16
CA GLY A 121 23.02 -12.52 -12.14
C GLY A 121 21.96 -11.49 -12.49
N ILE A 122 22.32 -10.21 -12.34
CA ILE A 122 21.40 -9.10 -12.54
C ILE A 122 20.95 -9.00 -14.00
N ILE A 123 19.64 -8.93 -14.20
CA ILE A 123 18.99 -8.71 -15.49
C ILE A 123 18.41 -7.29 -15.48
N ASN A 124 18.61 -6.53 -16.55
CA ASN A 124 17.96 -5.25 -16.79
C ASN A 124 16.87 -5.45 -17.85
N ALA A 125 15.64 -5.61 -17.41
CA ALA A 125 14.49 -5.80 -18.29
C ALA A 125 13.81 -4.45 -18.53
N VAL A 126 14.18 -3.79 -19.64
CA VAL A 126 13.56 -2.53 -20.05
C VAL A 126 12.29 -2.85 -20.84
N PHE A 127 11.19 -2.17 -20.48
CA PHE A 127 9.91 -2.28 -21.18
C PHE A 127 9.90 -1.32 -22.38
N SER A 128 9.44 -1.80 -23.51
CA SER A 128 9.39 -1.00 -24.75
C SER A 128 8.05 -1.23 -25.46
N PRO A 129 7.18 -0.19 -25.55
CA PRO A 129 7.24 1.07 -24.79
C PRO A 129 7.13 0.89 -23.27
N ASP A 130 7.28 1.99 -22.50
CA ASP A 130 7.02 2.00 -21.06
C ASP A 130 5.56 1.60 -20.80
N LEU A 131 5.30 0.78 -19.77
CA LEU A 131 3.94 0.38 -19.41
C LEU A 131 3.25 1.46 -18.57
N THR A 132 2.10 1.92 -19.01
CA THR A 132 1.24 2.85 -18.28
C THR A 132 0.47 2.10 -17.17
N LEU A 133 0.62 2.56 -15.92
CA LEU A 133 -0.13 2.06 -14.77
C LEU A 133 -1.33 2.97 -14.46
N HIS A 134 -1.15 4.29 -14.58
CA HIS A 134 -2.23 5.26 -14.38
C HIS A 134 -2.15 6.38 -15.40
N GLN A 135 -3.29 6.79 -15.94
CA GLN A 135 -3.48 8.06 -16.64
C GLN A 135 -4.24 9.03 -15.73
N PHE A 136 -3.89 10.32 -15.74
CA PHE A 136 -4.47 11.34 -14.89
C PHE A 136 -5.23 12.43 -15.68
N PRO A 137 -6.32 13.00 -15.14
CA PRO A 137 -7.01 12.58 -13.90
C PRO A 137 -7.68 11.21 -14.07
N ARG A 138 -7.65 10.39 -12.99
CA ARG A 138 -8.30 9.08 -13.00
C ARG A 138 -9.59 9.14 -12.20
N THR A 139 -10.70 8.73 -12.79
CA THR A 139 -12.05 8.72 -12.21
C THR A 139 -12.76 7.41 -12.55
N PHE A 140 -13.89 7.15 -11.94
CA PHE A 140 -14.76 6.03 -12.33
C PHE A 140 -15.13 6.11 -13.83
N GLY A 141 -15.05 4.98 -14.53
CA GLY A 141 -15.23 4.88 -15.97
C GLY A 141 -14.00 5.20 -16.81
N SER A 142 -12.88 5.66 -16.20
CA SER A 142 -11.61 5.78 -16.93
C SER A 142 -11.13 4.42 -17.40
N SER A 143 -10.72 4.32 -18.68
CA SER A 143 -10.22 3.09 -19.29
C SER A 143 -9.18 3.41 -20.35
N PHE A 144 -8.17 2.54 -20.49
CA PHE A 144 -7.18 2.62 -21.56
C PHE A 144 -6.63 1.23 -21.91
N ASN A 145 -6.03 1.13 -23.09
CA ASN A 145 -5.22 -0.02 -23.49
C ASN A 145 -3.76 0.42 -23.60
N ASP A 146 -2.85 -0.49 -23.26
CA ASP A 146 -1.43 -0.31 -23.43
C ASP A 146 -0.75 -1.59 -23.86
N THR A 147 0.46 -1.50 -24.38
CA THR A 147 1.27 -2.64 -24.82
C THR A 147 2.70 -2.44 -24.38
N TYR A 148 3.38 -3.52 -24.05
CA TYR A 148 4.81 -3.47 -23.80
C TYR A 148 5.49 -4.77 -24.25
N VAL A 149 6.79 -4.68 -24.48
CA VAL A 149 7.66 -5.81 -24.77
C VAL A 149 8.82 -5.83 -23.78
N ILE A 150 9.09 -7.00 -23.23
CA ILE A 150 10.35 -7.32 -22.54
C ILE A 150 11.15 -8.21 -23.48
N ASP A 151 12.42 -7.91 -23.71
CA ASP A 151 13.32 -8.72 -24.53
C ASP A 151 14.71 -8.72 -23.89
N VAL A 152 15.07 -9.81 -23.24
CA VAL A 152 16.29 -9.93 -22.47
C VAL A 152 17.08 -11.17 -22.87
N ILE A 153 18.41 -11.04 -22.87
CA ILE A 153 19.34 -12.14 -23.09
C ILE A 153 20.17 -12.32 -21.83
N VAL A 154 20.25 -13.55 -21.36
CA VAL A 154 21.01 -13.92 -20.17
C VAL A 154 21.99 -15.05 -20.48
N PRO A 155 23.10 -15.21 -19.70
CA PRO A 155 23.98 -16.35 -19.81
C PRO A 155 23.22 -17.66 -19.57
N GLY A 156 23.37 -18.62 -20.47
CA GLY A 156 22.68 -19.90 -20.38
C GLY A 156 23.39 -20.95 -19.52
N ALA A 157 24.69 -20.78 -19.29
CA ALA A 157 25.54 -21.80 -18.64
C ALA A 157 25.10 -22.19 -17.22
N ALA A 158 24.50 -21.24 -16.47
CA ALA A 158 23.97 -21.51 -15.12
C ALA A 158 22.73 -22.43 -15.13
N ILE A 159 21.99 -22.47 -16.27
CA ILE A 159 20.79 -23.31 -16.44
C ILE A 159 21.18 -24.64 -17.13
N ASN A 160 22.02 -24.56 -18.18
CA ASN A 160 22.55 -25.72 -18.88
C ASN A 160 23.96 -25.41 -19.42
N PRO A 161 24.99 -26.17 -19.04
CA PRO A 161 26.38 -25.92 -19.45
C PRO A 161 26.60 -25.98 -20.98
N LEU A 162 25.70 -26.57 -21.77
CA LEU A 162 25.77 -26.64 -23.24
C LEU A 162 25.09 -25.46 -23.93
N VAL A 163 24.48 -24.54 -23.14
CA VAL A 163 23.78 -23.36 -23.64
C VAL A 163 24.60 -22.12 -23.33
N SER A 164 24.98 -21.36 -24.36
CA SER A 164 25.73 -20.11 -24.19
C SER A 164 24.83 -18.97 -23.72
N GLN A 165 23.64 -18.85 -24.31
CA GLN A 165 22.69 -17.77 -24.01
C GLN A 165 21.25 -18.26 -24.06
N ILE A 166 20.40 -17.60 -23.24
CA ILE A 166 18.94 -17.75 -23.28
C ILE A 166 18.35 -16.36 -23.53
N ARG A 167 17.41 -16.28 -24.47
CA ARG A 167 16.62 -15.10 -24.73
C ARG A 167 15.19 -15.33 -24.24
N PHE A 168 14.70 -14.44 -23.41
CA PHE A 168 13.31 -14.36 -23.00
C PHE A 168 12.68 -13.13 -23.65
N LYS A 169 11.52 -13.34 -24.29
CA LYS A 169 10.72 -12.24 -24.84
C LYS A 169 9.27 -12.39 -24.40
N ARG A 170 8.74 -11.34 -23.76
CA ARG A 170 7.29 -11.19 -23.49
C ARG A 170 6.75 -10.09 -24.39
N THR A 171 5.59 -10.33 -24.98
CA THR A 171 4.77 -9.31 -25.65
C THR A 171 3.43 -9.27 -24.94
N SER A 172 3.04 -8.11 -24.41
CA SER A 172 1.84 -7.93 -23.60
C SER A 172 0.89 -6.90 -24.19
N LEU A 173 -0.40 -7.17 -24.03
CA LEU A 173 -1.51 -6.24 -24.20
C LEU A 173 -2.21 -6.10 -22.86
N VAL A 174 -2.29 -4.88 -22.35
CA VAL A 174 -2.92 -4.55 -21.06
C VAL A 174 -4.19 -3.76 -21.34
N HIS A 175 -5.29 -4.18 -20.73
CA HIS A 175 -6.55 -3.43 -20.66
C HIS A 175 -6.81 -3.06 -19.21
N ASP A 176 -6.97 -1.77 -18.96
CA ASP A 176 -7.14 -1.21 -17.63
C ASP A 176 -8.44 -0.40 -17.56
N THR A 177 -9.26 -0.66 -16.55
CA THR A 177 -10.57 -0.02 -16.39
C THR A 177 -10.83 0.31 -14.93
N THR A 178 -11.22 1.54 -14.64
CA THR A 178 -11.76 1.92 -13.33
C THR A 178 -13.24 1.55 -13.29
N ASP A 179 -13.54 0.34 -12.82
CA ASP A 179 -14.83 -0.32 -12.97
C ASP A 179 -15.77 -0.14 -11.78
N ALA A 180 -15.27 0.41 -10.66
CA ALA A 180 -16.08 0.68 -9.48
C ALA A 180 -15.48 1.80 -8.62
N TRP A 181 -16.29 2.33 -7.71
CA TRP A 181 -15.86 3.21 -6.64
C TRP A 181 -16.72 3.02 -5.40
N GLY A 182 -16.17 3.36 -4.24
CA GLY A 182 -16.87 3.22 -2.97
C GLY A 182 -15.89 3.18 -1.81
N GLN A 183 -16.20 2.38 -0.81
CA GLN A 183 -15.42 2.29 0.41
C GLN A 183 -14.87 0.88 0.62
N ILE A 184 -13.57 0.79 0.88
CA ILE A 184 -12.90 -0.46 1.26
C ILE A 184 -12.48 -0.40 2.73
N THR A 185 -12.73 -1.49 3.47
CA THR A 185 -12.19 -1.68 4.82
C THR A 185 -11.18 -2.83 4.78
N THR A 186 -9.93 -2.51 5.09
CA THR A 186 -8.82 -3.46 5.24
C THR A 186 -8.54 -3.70 6.73
N PRO A 187 -7.67 -4.64 7.11
CA PRO A 187 -7.24 -4.76 8.52
C PRO A 187 -6.60 -3.49 9.09
N HIS A 188 -6.11 -2.56 8.25
CA HIS A 188 -5.50 -1.30 8.68
C HIS A 188 -6.50 -0.15 8.81
N GLY A 189 -7.60 -0.13 8.03
CA GLY A 189 -8.57 0.95 8.09
C GLY A 189 -9.55 0.97 6.93
N THR A 190 -10.40 2.00 6.93
CA THR A 190 -11.45 2.23 5.94
C THR A 190 -11.09 3.42 5.05
N TYR A 191 -11.27 3.29 3.74
CA TYR A 191 -10.79 4.23 2.73
C TYR A 191 -11.81 4.42 1.61
N ASP A 192 -11.95 5.66 1.13
CA ASP A 192 -12.66 5.93 -0.11
C ASP A 192 -11.73 5.62 -1.30
N VAL A 193 -12.20 4.80 -2.24
CA VAL A 193 -11.36 4.25 -3.30
C VAL A 193 -12.06 4.21 -4.66
N LEU A 194 -11.24 4.25 -5.71
CA LEU A 194 -11.55 3.72 -7.03
C LEU A 194 -11.03 2.28 -7.12
N ARG A 195 -11.81 1.38 -7.71
CA ARG A 195 -11.33 0.05 -8.05
C ARG A 195 -10.94 -0.01 -9.52
N ILE A 196 -9.76 -0.53 -9.76
CA ILE A 196 -9.19 -0.74 -11.08
C ILE A 196 -9.20 -2.24 -11.35
N HIS A 197 -9.74 -2.64 -12.48
CA HIS A 197 -9.63 -3.98 -13.03
C HIS A 197 -8.65 -3.95 -14.19
N THR A 198 -7.55 -4.67 -14.05
CA THR A 198 -6.51 -4.81 -15.08
C THR A 198 -6.54 -6.22 -15.62
N THR A 199 -6.61 -6.34 -16.94
CA THR A 199 -6.46 -7.60 -17.68
C THR A 199 -5.20 -7.50 -18.52
N GLU A 200 -4.30 -8.45 -18.39
CA GLU A 200 -3.09 -8.55 -19.21
C GLU A 200 -3.11 -9.87 -19.98
N THR A 201 -3.06 -9.77 -21.31
CA THR A 201 -2.85 -10.91 -22.20
C THR A 201 -1.44 -10.84 -22.73
N PHE A 202 -0.66 -11.88 -22.52
CA PHE A 202 0.74 -11.90 -22.93
C PHE A 202 1.13 -13.20 -23.64
N THR A 203 2.21 -13.09 -24.41
CA THR A 203 2.89 -14.23 -25.02
C THR A 203 4.34 -14.20 -24.62
N ASP A 204 4.77 -15.27 -23.94
CA ASP A 204 6.16 -15.53 -23.57
C ASP A 204 6.79 -16.47 -24.57
N SER A 205 7.99 -16.15 -25.01
CA SER A 205 8.81 -16.99 -25.87
C SER A 205 10.22 -17.11 -25.33
N ILE A 206 10.75 -18.32 -25.32
CA ILE A 206 12.08 -18.63 -24.83
C ILE A 206 12.90 -19.27 -25.96
N TRP A 207 14.07 -18.72 -26.23
CA TRP A 207 15.05 -19.30 -27.13
C TRP A 207 16.32 -19.65 -26.38
N ALA A 208 16.96 -20.72 -26.81
CA ALA A 208 18.30 -21.10 -26.36
C ALA A 208 19.28 -21.06 -27.53
N GLN A 209 20.49 -20.59 -27.25
CA GLN A 209 21.61 -20.63 -28.17
C GLN A 209 22.66 -21.62 -27.59
N PRO A 210 22.86 -22.78 -28.21
CA PRO A 210 23.91 -23.72 -27.81
C PRO A 210 25.30 -23.09 -27.98
N ILE A 211 26.31 -23.66 -27.31
CA ILE A 211 27.72 -23.30 -27.53
C ILE A 211 28.10 -23.60 -28.99
N PHE A 212 27.61 -24.73 -29.53
CA PHE A 212 27.87 -25.13 -30.92
C PHE A 212 26.72 -25.99 -31.47
N PRO A 213 26.22 -25.70 -32.68
CA PRO A 213 26.40 -24.45 -33.43
C PRO A 213 25.67 -23.29 -32.74
N PRO A 214 26.18 -22.04 -32.77
CA PRO A 214 25.61 -20.90 -32.05
C PRO A 214 24.39 -20.32 -32.79
N VAL A 215 23.34 -21.11 -32.93
CA VAL A 215 22.10 -20.74 -33.61
C VAL A 215 20.97 -20.69 -32.60
N TRP A 216 20.17 -19.63 -32.64
CA TRP A 216 18.99 -19.50 -31.78
C TRP A 216 17.93 -20.54 -32.14
N ASN A 217 17.52 -21.33 -31.18
CA ASN A 217 16.45 -22.30 -31.28
C ASN A 217 15.31 -21.88 -30.34
N LEU A 218 14.09 -21.83 -30.87
CA LEU A 218 12.89 -21.61 -30.05
C LEU A 218 12.67 -22.86 -29.19
N VAL A 219 12.65 -22.66 -27.86
CA VAL A 219 12.47 -23.74 -26.88
C VAL A 219 10.99 -23.86 -26.50
N SER A 220 10.34 -22.72 -26.25
CA SER A 220 8.93 -22.70 -25.88
C SER A 220 8.27 -21.39 -26.25
N THR A 221 6.96 -21.46 -26.46
CA THR A 221 6.06 -20.30 -26.54
C THR A 221 4.80 -20.65 -25.75
N SER A 222 4.34 -19.73 -24.93
CA SER A 222 3.09 -19.82 -24.17
C SER A 222 2.36 -18.49 -24.17
N SER A 223 1.04 -18.53 -24.17
CA SER A 223 0.18 -17.36 -24.02
C SER A 223 -0.75 -17.57 -22.85
N ASP A 224 -0.99 -16.50 -22.09
CA ASP A 224 -1.89 -16.52 -20.93
C ASP A 224 -2.59 -15.18 -20.77
N THR A 225 -3.66 -15.16 -19.98
CA THR A 225 -4.37 -13.94 -19.60
C THR A 225 -4.51 -13.92 -18.09
N THR A 226 -4.03 -12.85 -17.48
CA THR A 226 -4.12 -12.62 -16.04
C THR A 226 -5.07 -11.46 -15.74
N HIS A 227 -5.67 -11.53 -14.56
CA HIS A 227 -6.55 -10.51 -14.02
C HIS A 227 -6.01 -10.03 -12.67
N SER A 228 -6.18 -8.76 -12.38
CA SER A 228 -5.91 -8.19 -11.07
C SER A 228 -6.89 -7.07 -10.75
N TYR A 229 -7.11 -6.84 -9.46
CA TYR A 229 -7.88 -5.71 -8.97
C TYR A 229 -7.02 -4.89 -8.02
N SER A 230 -7.10 -3.57 -8.18
CA SER A 230 -6.41 -2.61 -7.30
C SER A 230 -7.41 -1.59 -6.80
N TRP A 231 -7.44 -1.36 -5.48
CA TRP A 231 -8.21 -0.30 -4.85
C TRP A 231 -7.27 0.86 -4.55
N VAL A 232 -7.46 1.96 -5.23
CA VAL A 232 -6.60 3.16 -5.13
C VAL A 232 -7.35 4.31 -4.49
N GLY A 233 -6.71 5.01 -3.58
CA GLY A 233 -7.31 6.10 -2.79
C GLY A 233 -6.41 7.32 -2.71
N LYS A 234 -6.97 8.44 -2.24
CA LYS A 234 -6.23 9.68 -2.04
C LYS A 234 -5.06 9.47 -1.06
N GLY A 235 -3.88 9.95 -1.46
CA GLY A 235 -2.66 9.83 -0.66
C GLY A 235 -2.15 8.41 -0.42
N GLY A 236 -2.75 7.39 -1.07
CA GLY A 236 -2.42 5.97 -0.89
C GLY A 236 -1.03 5.57 -1.37
N LYS A 237 -0.37 6.43 -2.10
CA LYS A 237 0.98 6.24 -2.69
C LYS A 237 1.02 5.10 -3.69
N LEU A 238 0.75 3.89 -3.26
CA LEU A 238 0.43 2.70 -4.05
C LEU A 238 -1.07 2.38 -3.89
N ALA A 239 -1.50 1.24 -4.40
CA ALA A 239 -2.85 0.79 -4.11
C ALA A 239 -3.05 0.57 -2.59
N ILE A 240 -4.19 1.01 -2.07
CA ILE A 240 -4.62 0.71 -0.69
C ILE A 240 -4.73 -0.80 -0.51
N ALA A 241 -5.26 -1.48 -1.55
CA ALA A 241 -5.31 -2.93 -1.61
C ALA A 241 -5.14 -3.44 -3.04
N GLU A 242 -4.63 -4.64 -3.18
CA GLU A 242 -4.46 -5.35 -4.45
C GLU A 242 -4.86 -6.81 -4.30
N MET A 243 -5.49 -7.36 -5.33
CA MET A 243 -5.85 -8.77 -5.40
C MET A 243 -5.36 -9.35 -6.72
N SER A 244 -4.59 -10.43 -6.64
CA SER A 244 -4.18 -11.22 -7.80
C SER A 244 -4.83 -12.61 -7.77
N PHE A 245 -4.88 -13.26 -8.93
CA PHE A 245 -5.58 -14.52 -9.15
C PHE A 245 -4.58 -15.59 -9.63
N ASP A 246 -4.94 -16.83 -9.41
CA ASP A 246 -4.24 -17.96 -10.00
C ASP A 246 -4.75 -18.25 -11.44
N THR A 247 -4.19 -19.26 -12.07
CA THR A 247 -4.55 -19.68 -13.43
C THR A 247 -5.97 -20.26 -13.55
N LEU A 248 -6.63 -20.54 -12.42
CA LEU A 248 -8.03 -21.00 -12.37
C LEU A 248 -8.99 -19.83 -12.13
N GLY A 249 -8.48 -18.59 -12.00
CA GLY A 249 -9.28 -17.42 -11.71
C GLY A 249 -9.73 -17.31 -10.25
N LEU A 250 -9.08 -18.02 -9.33
CA LEU A 250 -9.34 -17.91 -7.91
C LEU A 250 -8.40 -16.87 -7.26
N PRO A 251 -8.88 -16.04 -6.31
CA PRO A 251 -8.04 -15.10 -5.57
C PRO A 251 -6.88 -15.85 -4.90
N LYS A 252 -5.64 -15.39 -5.15
CA LYS A 252 -4.42 -16.06 -4.68
C LYS A 252 -3.68 -15.23 -3.64
N ILE A 253 -3.60 -13.93 -3.85
CA ILE A 253 -2.88 -13.00 -2.98
C ILE A 253 -3.75 -11.77 -2.80
N PHE A 254 -3.91 -11.34 -1.55
CA PHE A 254 -4.46 -10.04 -1.22
C PHE A 254 -3.40 -9.22 -0.49
N LYS A 255 -3.05 -8.05 -1.01
CA LYS A 255 -2.11 -7.10 -0.39
C LYS A 255 -2.85 -5.87 0.06
N TRP A 256 -2.41 -5.28 1.18
CA TRP A 256 -2.89 -3.96 1.62
C TRP A 256 -1.75 -3.10 2.14
N THR A 257 -1.93 -1.81 2.06
CA THR A 257 -0.98 -0.80 2.50
C THR A 257 -1.32 -0.34 3.91
N GLU A 258 -0.32 -0.13 4.75
CA GLU A 258 -0.44 0.30 6.16
C GLU A 258 0.16 1.70 6.38
N LEU A 259 -0.16 2.65 5.52
CA LEU A 259 0.32 4.03 5.69
C LEU A 259 -0.43 4.74 6.83
N PRO A 260 0.28 5.32 7.80
CA PRO A 260 -0.33 6.09 8.87
C PRO A 260 -1.12 7.30 8.32
N GLY A 261 -2.34 7.51 8.82
CA GLY A 261 -3.13 8.71 8.55
C GLY A 261 -3.90 8.76 7.24
N ILE A 262 -4.00 7.66 6.48
CA ILE A 262 -4.77 7.57 5.23
C ILE A 262 -6.14 6.90 5.45
N GLY A 263 -6.73 6.84 6.52
CA GLY A 263 -8.09 6.28 6.72
C GLY A 263 -9.12 7.38 6.94
N VAL A 264 -10.31 7.25 6.35
CA VAL A 264 -11.49 8.01 6.76
C VAL A 264 -12.14 7.28 7.94
N GLY A 265 -11.61 7.50 9.10
CA GLY A 265 -12.10 6.96 10.36
C GLY A 265 -11.21 7.43 11.49
N LEU A 266 -11.77 7.75 12.62
CA LEU A 266 -11.04 7.82 13.87
C LEU A 266 -10.65 6.38 14.23
N GLU A 267 -9.66 5.79 13.54
CA GLU A 267 -9.00 4.63 14.08
C GLU A 267 -8.24 5.10 15.32
N GLU A 268 -8.72 4.63 16.44
CA GLU A 268 -7.88 4.45 17.59
C GLU A 268 -6.81 3.44 17.15
N SER A 269 -5.70 3.99 16.61
CA SER A 269 -4.53 3.22 16.21
C SER A 269 -4.28 2.19 17.31
N ALA A 270 -4.12 0.93 16.93
CA ALA A 270 -3.56 -0.10 17.79
C ALA A 270 -2.06 0.15 18.07
N LEU A 271 -1.67 1.42 18.20
CA LEU A 271 -0.45 1.87 18.82
C LEU A 271 -0.47 1.34 20.24
N ALA A 272 0.63 0.83 20.69
CA ALA A 272 0.82 0.32 22.03
C ALA A 272 0.05 1.20 23.03
N LYS A 273 -1.05 0.69 23.55
CA LYS A 273 -1.96 1.46 24.40
C LYS A 273 -1.20 1.74 25.68
N ILE A 274 -0.99 3.02 26.00
CA ILE A 274 -0.43 3.37 27.29
C ILE A 274 -1.45 2.92 28.34
N SER A 275 -1.11 1.93 29.14
CA SER A 275 -1.94 1.49 30.24
C SER A 275 -1.85 2.52 31.36
N ILE A 276 -2.99 3.17 31.69
CA ILE A 276 -3.09 4.19 32.71
C ILE A 276 -4.30 3.93 33.61
N TYR A 277 -4.10 4.08 34.91
CA TYR A 277 -5.19 3.97 35.89
C TYR A 277 -4.88 4.72 37.19
N PRO A 278 -5.93 5.18 37.91
CA PRO A 278 -7.31 5.25 37.46
C PRO A 278 -7.51 6.34 36.40
N ASN A 279 -8.46 6.17 35.50
CA ASN A 279 -8.92 7.20 34.57
C ASN A 279 -10.46 7.09 34.45
N PRO A 280 -11.25 8.02 34.93
CA PRO A 280 -10.89 9.30 35.57
C PRO A 280 -10.05 9.16 36.85
N CYS A 281 -9.26 10.22 37.15
CA CYS A 281 -8.34 10.27 38.29
C CYS A 281 -8.56 11.53 39.14
N SER A 282 -8.32 11.40 40.49
CA SER A 282 -8.38 12.55 41.38
C SER A 282 -6.99 13.11 41.71
N ASN A 283 -6.17 12.43 42.50
CA ASN A 283 -4.90 12.94 42.98
C ASN A 283 -3.70 12.32 42.28
N HIS A 284 -3.83 11.10 41.78
CA HIS A 284 -2.74 10.35 41.17
C HIS A 284 -3.23 9.60 39.95
N VAL A 285 -2.30 9.35 39.04
CA VAL A 285 -2.47 8.42 37.91
C VAL A 285 -1.21 7.59 37.77
N PHE A 286 -1.36 6.29 37.50
CA PHE A 286 -0.27 5.36 37.28
C PHE A 286 -0.15 5.09 35.77
N VAL A 287 1.08 5.11 35.26
CA VAL A 287 1.44 4.82 33.87
C VAL A 287 2.33 3.59 33.87
N GLU A 288 1.84 2.49 33.33
CA GLU A 288 2.57 1.23 33.27
C GLU A 288 3.70 1.25 32.24
N GLU A 289 4.75 0.50 32.50
CA GLU A 289 5.88 0.21 31.61
C GLU A 289 6.79 1.42 31.23
N PHE A 290 6.57 2.61 31.78
CA PHE A 290 7.35 3.80 31.44
C PHE A 290 8.07 4.40 32.65
N ASN A 291 9.32 4.85 32.44
CA ASN A 291 10.09 5.56 33.44
C ASN A 291 9.68 7.06 33.53
N PRO A 292 9.95 7.73 34.67
CA PRO A 292 9.58 9.14 34.87
C PRO A 292 10.09 10.11 33.79
N GLU A 293 11.29 9.85 33.24
CA GLU A 293 11.91 10.67 32.20
C GLU A 293 11.22 10.56 30.83
N ASP A 294 10.59 9.42 30.56
CA ASP A 294 9.93 9.13 29.28
C ASP A 294 8.53 9.71 29.16
N ILE A 295 7.97 10.20 30.30
CA ILE A 295 6.58 10.67 30.37
C ILE A 295 6.54 12.20 30.36
N SER A 296 5.69 12.80 29.54
CA SER A 296 5.31 14.20 29.61
C SER A 296 3.81 14.33 29.84
N LEU A 297 3.40 15.21 30.74
CA LEU A 297 1.99 15.60 30.91
C LEU A 297 1.73 16.90 30.14
N LEU A 298 0.66 16.93 29.35
CA LEU A 298 0.26 18.08 28.55
C LEU A 298 -1.15 18.54 28.95
N ASN A 299 -1.40 19.84 28.91
CA ASN A 299 -2.75 20.40 29.02
C ASN A 299 -3.49 20.30 27.66
N MET A 300 -4.75 20.73 27.62
CA MET A 300 -5.59 20.73 26.42
C MET A 300 -5.02 21.58 25.25
N TYR A 301 -4.11 22.51 25.53
CA TYR A 301 -3.42 23.33 24.54
C TYR A 301 -2.09 22.71 24.05
N GLY A 302 -1.76 21.50 24.52
CA GLY A 302 -0.51 20.82 24.17
C GLY A 302 0.74 21.33 24.90
N GLN A 303 0.58 22.20 25.91
CA GLN A 303 1.69 22.71 26.70
C GLN A 303 2.08 21.73 27.79
N LYS A 304 3.39 21.55 28.03
CA LYS A 304 3.89 20.69 29.11
C LYS A 304 3.51 21.26 30.49
N VAL A 305 2.97 20.37 31.33
CA VAL A 305 2.61 20.66 32.71
C VAL A 305 3.59 19.92 33.62
N ALA A 306 4.24 20.72 34.53
CA ALA A 306 5.13 20.13 35.52
C ALA A 306 4.33 19.42 36.62
N VAL A 307 4.65 18.14 36.87
CA VAL A 307 4.07 17.33 37.94
C VAL A 307 5.16 16.49 38.59
N GLU A 308 4.95 16.14 39.84
CA GLU A 308 5.82 15.21 40.53
C GLU A 308 5.61 13.80 39.94
N LYS A 309 6.73 13.13 39.63
CA LYS A 309 6.77 11.80 39.04
C LYS A 309 7.59 10.89 39.95
N ARG A 310 7.01 9.77 40.32
CA ARG A 310 7.65 8.79 41.19
C ARG A 310 7.76 7.44 40.46
N ALA A 311 8.99 6.93 40.34
CA ALA A 311 9.22 5.58 39.82
C ALA A 311 8.62 4.55 40.76
N MET A 312 7.92 3.56 40.18
CA MET A 312 7.31 2.41 40.84
C MET A 312 7.85 1.13 40.21
N LEU A 313 7.52 -0.04 40.77
CA LEU A 313 8.08 -1.32 40.34
C LEU A 313 7.85 -1.61 38.84
N ASN A 314 6.67 -1.27 38.31
CA ASN A 314 6.26 -1.55 36.92
C ASN A 314 5.80 -0.30 36.19
N GLY A 315 6.35 0.89 36.47
CA GLY A 315 5.96 2.11 35.79
C GLY A 315 6.15 3.38 36.64
N THR A 316 5.35 4.41 36.40
CA THR A 316 5.48 5.73 37.03
C THR A 316 4.15 6.23 37.55
N GLN A 317 4.13 6.71 38.77
CA GLN A 317 3.01 7.45 39.37
C GLN A 317 3.22 8.96 39.14
N LEU A 318 2.18 9.63 38.63
CA LEU A 318 2.11 11.08 38.52
C LEU A 318 1.20 11.64 39.61
N THR A 319 1.65 12.70 40.30
CA THR A 319 0.85 13.42 41.30
C THR A 319 0.14 14.59 40.64
N LEU A 320 -1.19 14.62 40.70
CA LEU A 320 -2.04 15.58 40.01
C LEU A 320 -2.78 16.52 40.95
N GLU A 321 -2.50 16.49 42.25
CA GLU A 321 -3.24 17.24 43.30
C GLU A 321 -3.30 18.76 43.02
N ALA A 322 -2.20 19.31 42.51
CA ALA A 322 -2.10 20.76 42.26
C ALA A 322 -2.78 21.19 40.93
N LEU A 323 -3.30 20.22 40.14
CA LEU A 323 -3.90 20.52 38.85
C LEU A 323 -5.37 20.80 38.96
N ALA A 324 -5.87 21.72 38.13
CA ALA A 324 -7.29 21.98 37.99
C ALA A 324 -8.02 20.75 37.37
N LYS A 325 -9.31 20.59 37.69
CA LYS A 325 -10.15 19.60 37.02
C LYS A 325 -10.20 19.85 35.51
N GLY A 326 -10.12 18.79 34.73
CA GLY A 326 -10.11 18.92 33.28
C GLY A 326 -9.46 17.75 32.55
N VAL A 327 -9.28 17.94 31.25
CA VAL A 327 -8.65 16.97 30.35
C VAL A 327 -7.17 17.30 30.21
N TYR A 328 -6.35 16.27 30.38
CA TYR A 328 -4.90 16.30 30.17
C TYR A 328 -4.50 15.14 29.26
N PHE A 329 -3.27 15.18 28.74
CA PHE A 329 -2.73 14.12 27.90
C PHE A 329 -1.39 13.65 28.45
N ILE A 330 -1.22 12.36 28.56
CA ILE A 330 0.07 11.72 28.81
C ILE A 330 0.72 11.42 27.46
N GLU A 331 1.95 11.86 27.30
CA GLU A 331 2.77 11.64 26.12
C GLU A 331 4.06 10.92 26.52
N THR A 332 4.41 9.86 25.79
CA THR A 332 5.63 9.07 26.00
C THR A 332 6.19 8.59 24.67
N ILE A 333 7.40 8.01 24.69
CA ILE A 333 8.07 7.43 23.52
C ILE A 333 8.42 5.97 23.82
N LYS A 334 7.97 5.04 22.96
CA LYS A 334 8.35 3.63 23.01
C LYS A 334 8.78 3.23 21.59
N ASP A 335 9.94 2.59 21.46
CA ASP A 335 10.49 2.13 20.17
C ASP A 335 10.54 3.23 19.08
N GLN A 336 10.91 4.46 19.47
CA GLN A 336 10.91 5.66 18.63
C GLN A 336 9.52 6.14 18.18
N VAL A 337 8.44 5.51 18.64
CA VAL A 337 7.07 5.93 18.37
C VAL A 337 6.55 6.77 19.52
N LYS A 338 6.00 7.93 19.18
CA LYS A 338 5.38 8.85 20.12
C LYS A 338 3.96 8.37 20.44
N LEU A 339 3.72 8.00 21.68
CA LEU A 339 2.42 7.57 22.19
C LEU A 339 1.75 8.72 22.95
N LYS A 340 0.42 8.81 22.82
CA LYS A 340 -0.36 9.82 23.52
C LYS A 340 -1.69 9.24 23.97
N THR A 341 -2.07 9.47 25.23
CA THR A 341 -3.35 9.03 25.78
C THR A 341 -3.99 10.13 26.63
N GLN A 342 -5.31 10.14 26.71
CA GLN A 342 -6.09 11.12 27.45
C GLN A 342 -6.30 10.65 28.88
N ILE A 343 -6.20 11.58 29.84
CA ILE A 343 -6.68 11.40 31.23
C ILE A 343 -7.69 12.49 31.59
N ILE A 344 -8.62 12.14 32.47
CA ILE A 344 -9.64 13.04 33.01
C ILE A 344 -9.35 13.23 34.49
N LYS A 345 -9.01 14.47 34.88
CA LYS A 345 -8.83 14.89 36.28
C LYS A 345 -10.16 15.40 36.83
N GLU A 346 -10.64 14.74 37.90
CA GLU A 346 -11.85 15.11 38.65
C GLU A 346 -11.58 15.98 39.89
#